data_6606f1f18acdc99bffd4730e88bc8559
#
_entry.id   6606f1f18acdc99bffd4730e88bc8559
#
_cell.length_a   1.000
_cell.length_b   1.000
_cell.length_c   1.000
_cell.angle_alpha   90.00
_cell.angle_beta   90.00
_cell.angle_gamma   90.00
#
_symmetry.space_group_name_H-M   'P 1'
#
loop_
_entity.id
_entity.type
_entity.pdbx_description
1 polymer ?
#
loop_
_entity_poly.entity_id
_entity_poly.type
_entity_poly.pdbx_seq_one_letter_code
_entity_poly.pdbx_strand_id
1 'polypeptide(L)'
;MRGITDRQREVLTFISEYTEENSYPPTIRDISEHFGITLRAVQDHISALQKKGFLSQSQKRARSIKVLSDIREKEPELFVGKVPLLGTVAAGKPLLSEENLDGYVNLTEPFVRPGKCYFALRVRGQSMINAGILDGDLAVVEQASTAVDGQIIVAVIDDAITLKRYYKEAERVRLQPENPDFQAIYCTDVRIVGILSIIVRTY
;
A
#
# COMPACT_ATOMS: atom_id res chain seq x y z
N MET A 1 -2.21 6.68 -20.01
CA MET A 1 -1.33 6.17 -21.09
C MET A 1 -1.77 4.76 -21.44
N ARG A 2 -1.85 4.36 -22.72
CA ARG A 2 -2.19 2.98 -23.07
C ARG A 2 -1.02 2.07 -22.65
N GLY A 3 -1.28 1.05 -21.84
CA GLY A 3 -0.30 0.05 -21.44
C GLY A 3 0.33 -0.69 -22.61
N ILE A 4 1.37 -1.44 -22.39
CA ILE A 4 1.95 -2.36 -23.39
C ILE A 4 1.05 -3.57 -23.53
N THR A 5 0.99 -4.17 -24.75
CA THR A 5 0.29 -5.43 -24.98
C THR A 5 1.14 -6.60 -24.49
N ASP A 6 0.51 -7.77 -24.24
CA ASP A 6 1.25 -8.96 -23.78
C ASP A 6 2.38 -9.32 -24.74
N ARG A 7 2.13 -9.25 -26.05
CA ARG A 7 3.18 -9.50 -27.05
C ARG A 7 4.32 -8.47 -27.01
N GLN A 8 4.01 -7.21 -26.74
CA GLN A 8 5.06 -6.19 -26.54
C GLN A 8 5.86 -6.44 -25.27
N ARG A 9 5.23 -6.97 -24.24
CA ARG A 9 5.88 -7.35 -22.99
C ARG A 9 6.87 -8.50 -23.23
N GLU A 10 6.44 -9.56 -23.89
CA GLU A 10 7.29 -10.69 -24.25
C GLU A 10 8.54 -10.26 -25.03
N VAL A 11 8.35 -9.41 -26.04
CA VAL A 11 9.48 -8.89 -26.85
C VAL A 11 10.44 -8.05 -26.01
N LEU A 12 9.94 -7.23 -25.11
CA LEU A 12 10.79 -6.40 -24.24
C LEU A 12 11.55 -7.27 -23.22
N THR A 13 10.89 -8.27 -22.61
CA THR A 13 11.52 -9.24 -21.71
C THR A 13 12.66 -9.98 -22.41
N PHE A 14 12.42 -10.51 -23.59
CA PHE A 14 13.45 -11.18 -24.39
C PHE A 14 14.65 -10.27 -24.68
N ILE A 15 14.41 -8.99 -25.04
CA ILE A 15 15.51 -8.03 -25.28
C ILE A 15 16.33 -7.81 -24.02
N SER A 16 15.70 -7.71 -22.84
CA SER A 16 16.39 -7.56 -21.55
C SER A 16 17.25 -8.79 -21.22
N GLU A 17 16.65 -9.98 -21.25
CA GLU A 17 17.31 -11.24 -20.92
C GLU A 17 18.49 -11.54 -21.85
N TYR A 18 18.28 -11.39 -23.15
CA TYR A 18 19.33 -11.57 -24.14
C TYR A 18 20.50 -10.59 -23.92
N THR A 19 20.19 -9.34 -23.56
CA THR A 19 21.22 -8.32 -23.32
C THR A 19 22.03 -8.63 -22.05
N GLU A 20 21.37 -9.14 -21.00
CA GLU A 20 22.04 -9.56 -19.76
C GLU A 20 22.98 -10.75 -20.01
N GLU A 21 22.51 -11.77 -20.73
CA GLU A 21 23.29 -12.98 -21.01
C GLU A 21 24.47 -12.73 -21.94
N ASN A 22 24.29 -11.90 -22.96
CA ASN A 22 25.27 -11.73 -24.04
C ASN A 22 26.06 -10.42 -23.94
N SER A 23 25.72 -9.50 -23.02
CA SER A 23 26.31 -8.17 -22.88
C SER A 23 26.12 -7.24 -24.09
N TYR A 24 25.24 -7.60 -25.02
CA TYR A 24 24.81 -6.79 -26.15
C TYR A 24 23.36 -7.12 -26.52
N PRO A 25 22.59 -6.15 -27.08
CA PRO A 25 21.20 -6.38 -27.42
C PRO A 25 21.04 -7.29 -28.65
N PRO A 26 19.91 -8.04 -28.73
CA PRO A 26 19.58 -8.87 -29.89
C PRO A 26 19.35 -8.01 -31.12
N THR A 27 19.58 -8.59 -32.30
CA THR A 27 19.19 -8.00 -33.58
C THR A 27 17.71 -8.24 -33.86
N ILE A 28 17.13 -7.47 -34.80
CA ILE A 28 15.75 -7.69 -35.27
C ILE A 28 15.59 -9.13 -35.80
N ARG A 29 16.65 -9.72 -36.34
CA ARG A 29 16.64 -11.10 -36.84
C ARG A 29 16.58 -12.11 -35.70
N ASP A 30 17.37 -11.92 -34.66
CA ASP A 30 17.34 -12.79 -33.46
C ASP A 30 15.94 -12.79 -32.83
N ILE A 31 15.31 -11.63 -32.72
CA ILE A 31 13.94 -11.50 -32.21
C ILE A 31 12.93 -12.19 -33.13
N SER A 32 13.08 -12.01 -34.45
CA SER A 32 12.22 -12.64 -35.46
C SER A 32 12.28 -14.16 -35.40
N GLU A 33 13.48 -14.72 -35.26
CA GLU A 33 13.75 -16.16 -35.16
C GLU A 33 13.21 -16.72 -33.84
N HIS A 34 13.45 -16.04 -32.72
CA HIS A 34 12.95 -16.46 -31.40
C HIS A 34 11.44 -16.56 -31.33
N PHE A 35 10.75 -15.55 -31.87
CA PHE A 35 9.28 -15.48 -31.79
C PHE A 35 8.54 -16.08 -32.99
N GLY A 36 9.26 -16.51 -34.02
CA GLY A 36 8.66 -17.05 -35.27
C GLY A 36 7.80 -16.02 -36.01
N ILE A 37 8.14 -14.72 -35.94
CA ILE A 37 7.37 -13.63 -36.58
C ILE A 37 8.21 -12.92 -37.65
N THR A 38 7.58 -12.20 -38.55
CA THR A 38 8.29 -11.48 -39.62
C THR A 38 9.14 -10.32 -39.07
N LEU A 39 10.22 -9.98 -39.80
CA LEU A 39 11.08 -8.83 -39.45
C LEU A 39 10.26 -7.53 -39.37
N ARG A 40 9.21 -7.39 -40.18
CA ARG A 40 8.32 -6.24 -40.15
C ARG A 40 7.54 -6.16 -38.85
N ALA A 41 6.97 -7.28 -38.40
CA ALA A 41 6.24 -7.34 -37.13
C ALA A 41 7.15 -6.99 -35.92
N VAL A 42 8.41 -7.47 -35.94
CA VAL A 42 9.41 -7.08 -34.93
C VAL A 42 9.65 -5.56 -34.93
N GLN A 43 9.84 -4.95 -36.09
CA GLN A 43 10.03 -3.51 -36.21
C GLN A 43 8.83 -2.72 -35.69
N ASP A 44 7.60 -3.19 -35.93
CA ASP A 44 6.39 -2.55 -35.44
C ASP A 44 6.31 -2.64 -33.91
N HIS A 45 6.66 -3.78 -33.29
CA HIS A 45 6.76 -3.93 -31.84
C HIS A 45 7.83 -3.02 -31.23
N ILE A 46 9.04 -3.01 -31.80
CA ILE A 46 10.13 -2.12 -31.35
C ILE A 46 9.72 -0.66 -31.42
N SER A 47 9.14 -0.23 -32.56
CA SER A 47 8.68 1.14 -32.75
C SER A 47 7.59 1.54 -31.75
N ALA A 48 6.69 0.62 -31.41
CA ALA A 48 5.66 0.85 -30.40
C ALA A 48 6.28 0.97 -28.99
N LEU A 49 7.25 0.14 -28.64
CA LEU A 49 7.98 0.19 -27.37
C LEU A 49 8.82 1.46 -27.24
N GLN A 50 9.45 1.92 -28.33
CA GLN A 50 10.17 3.20 -28.38
C GLN A 50 9.24 4.40 -28.17
N LYS A 51 8.09 4.43 -28.86
CA LYS A 51 7.07 5.47 -28.67
C LYS A 51 6.50 5.51 -27.25
N LYS A 52 6.48 4.37 -26.57
CA LYS A 52 6.02 4.23 -25.18
C LYS A 52 7.14 4.48 -24.15
N GLY A 53 8.38 4.71 -24.59
CA GLY A 53 9.52 5.05 -23.74
C GLY A 53 10.20 3.85 -23.05
N PHE A 54 9.94 2.61 -23.49
CA PHE A 54 10.59 1.43 -22.95
C PHE A 54 11.94 1.11 -23.62
N LEU A 55 12.12 1.54 -24.87
CA LEU A 55 13.37 1.38 -25.62
C LEU A 55 13.91 2.72 -26.09
N SER A 56 15.24 2.85 -26.23
CA SER A 56 15.88 4.07 -26.75
C SER A 56 15.54 4.30 -28.23
N GLN A 57 15.47 5.58 -28.63
CA GLN A 57 15.22 6.00 -30.02
C GLN A 57 16.51 6.16 -30.85
N SER A 58 17.55 5.39 -30.61
CA SER A 58 18.80 5.56 -31.34
C SER A 58 18.65 5.23 -32.84
N GLN A 59 18.83 6.23 -33.70
CA GLN A 59 18.51 6.16 -35.14
C GLN A 59 19.67 5.73 -36.05
N LYS A 60 20.87 5.41 -35.57
CA LYS A 60 22.03 5.35 -36.48
C LYS A 60 23.01 4.15 -36.39
N ARG A 61 22.77 3.14 -35.58
CA ARG A 61 23.65 1.95 -35.57
C ARG A 61 22.86 0.66 -35.39
N ALA A 62 23.20 -0.36 -36.21
CA ALA A 62 22.82 -1.75 -35.94
C ALA A 62 23.36 -2.12 -34.55
N ARG A 63 22.52 -2.63 -33.63
CA ARG A 63 22.80 -2.92 -32.20
C ARG A 63 22.69 -1.75 -31.24
N SER A 64 21.83 -0.78 -31.50
CA SER A 64 21.63 0.38 -30.61
C SER A 64 20.30 0.36 -29.85
N ILE A 65 19.67 -0.80 -29.71
CA ILE A 65 18.51 -0.96 -28.86
C ILE A 65 19.01 -0.97 -27.41
N LYS A 66 18.67 0.05 -26.64
CA LYS A 66 18.95 0.11 -25.21
C LYS A 66 17.61 0.11 -24.47
N VAL A 67 17.43 -0.82 -23.57
CA VAL A 67 16.29 -0.85 -22.66
C VAL A 67 16.41 0.35 -21.73
N LEU A 68 15.43 1.22 -21.73
CA LEU A 68 15.37 2.44 -20.91
C LEU A 68 14.67 2.20 -19.58
N SER A 69 13.78 1.20 -19.56
CA SER A 69 13.10 0.77 -18.35
C SER A 69 12.86 -0.73 -18.45
N ASP A 70 13.41 -1.50 -17.55
CA ASP A 70 13.13 -2.92 -17.43
C ASP A 70 11.67 -3.12 -17.01
N ILE A 71 10.99 -4.10 -17.61
CA ILE A 71 9.65 -4.47 -17.16
C ILE A 71 9.70 -5.06 -15.75
N ARG A 72 10.84 -5.67 -15.36
CA ARG A 72 11.06 -6.18 -14.01
C ARG A 72 11.07 -5.06 -12.97
N GLU A 73 11.41 -3.81 -13.39
CA GLU A 73 11.32 -2.62 -12.52
C GLU A 73 9.93 -1.97 -12.54
N LYS A 74 9.04 -2.45 -13.44
CA LYS A 74 7.63 -2.02 -13.54
C LYS A 74 6.63 -3.18 -13.46
N GLU A 75 6.88 -4.18 -12.65
CA GLU A 75 5.77 -4.65 -11.84
C GLU A 75 5.22 -3.40 -11.16
N PRO A 76 3.89 -3.14 -11.21
CA PRO A 76 3.39 -1.98 -10.51
C PRO A 76 4.08 -2.00 -9.15
N GLU A 77 4.92 -1.00 -8.88
CA GLU A 77 5.51 -0.85 -7.56
C GLU A 77 4.30 -0.96 -6.64
N LEU A 78 4.12 -2.15 -6.09
CA LEU A 78 3.08 -2.37 -5.11
C LEU A 78 3.40 -1.33 -4.06
N PHE A 79 2.55 -0.29 -3.99
CA PHE A 79 2.74 0.74 -3.00
C PHE A 79 2.89 0.04 -1.66
N VAL A 80 4.11 0.01 -1.15
CA VAL A 80 4.41 -0.54 0.17
C VAL A 80 4.33 0.62 1.14
N GLY A 81 3.19 0.77 1.77
CA GLY A 81 3.02 1.70 2.87
C GLY A 81 3.77 1.19 4.09
N LYS A 82 4.81 1.90 4.50
CA LYS A 82 5.50 1.68 5.76
C LYS A 82 4.67 2.30 6.89
N VAL A 83 3.85 1.47 7.54
CA VAL A 83 2.92 1.89 8.61
C VAL A 83 3.64 1.81 9.96
N PRO A 84 3.81 2.92 10.70
CA PRO A 84 4.42 2.89 12.02
C PRO A 84 3.56 2.09 12.99
N LEU A 85 4.17 1.13 13.67
CA LEU A 85 3.58 0.40 14.79
C LEU A 85 3.87 1.16 16.07
N LEU A 86 2.82 1.55 16.76
CA LEU A 86 2.92 2.23 18.05
C LEU A 86 2.79 1.23 19.19
N GLY A 87 3.67 1.34 20.13
CA GLY A 87 3.67 0.57 21.38
C GLY A 87 2.79 1.20 22.45
N THR A 88 3.35 1.40 23.64
CA THR A 88 2.66 2.10 24.72
C THR A 88 2.74 3.60 24.47
N VAL A 89 1.60 4.24 24.34
CA VAL A 89 1.54 5.70 24.14
C VAL A 89 1.61 6.39 25.49
N ALA A 90 2.63 7.23 25.65
CA ALA A 90 2.78 8.04 26.84
C ALA A 90 1.80 9.22 26.82
N ALA A 91 1.19 9.50 27.96
CA ALA A 91 0.30 10.64 28.17
C ALA A 91 1.02 11.98 27.88
N GLY A 92 0.29 12.92 27.25
CA GLY A 92 0.78 14.28 27.01
C GLY A 92 1.76 14.45 25.84
N LYS A 93 2.13 13.38 25.13
CA LYS A 93 3.02 13.44 23.95
C LYS A 93 2.26 13.25 22.64
N PRO A 94 2.81 13.73 21.49
CA PRO A 94 2.25 13.42 20.19
C PRO A 94 2.20 11.90 19.96
N LEU A 95 1.08 11.40 19.45
CA LEU A 95 0.86 9.97 19.21
C LEU A 95 1.98 9.31 18.40
N LEU A 96 2.47 9.99 17.38
CA LEU A 96 3.51 9.52 16.45
C LEU A 96 4.91 9.99 16.86
N SER A 97 5.17 10.24 18.13
CA SER A 97 6.53 10.54 18.59
C SER A 97 7.43 9.30 18.50
N GLU A 98 8.72 9.50 18.28
CA GLU A 98 9.70 8.40 18.18
C GLU A 98 9.69 7.49 19.41
N GLU A 99 9.40 8.03 20.58
CA GLU A 99 9.32 7.28 21.85
C GLU A 99 8.16 6.28 21.89
N ASN A 100 7.10 6.52 21.11
CA ASN A 100 5.94 5.63 21.01
C ASN A 100 6.11 4.59 19.91
N LEU A 101 7.18 4.66 19.10
CA LEU A 101 7.40 3.80 17.95
C LEU A 101 8.00 2.45 18.39
N ASP A 102 7.27 1.36 18.12
CA ASP A 102 7.69 -0.03 18.40
C ASP A 102 8.16 -0.77 17.12
N GLY A 103 8.13 -0.11 15.97
CA GLY A 103 8.56 -0.65 14.70
C GLY A 103 7.70 -0.20 13.53
N TYR A 104 7.64 -1.03 12.49
CA TYR A 104 6.86 -0.76 11.29
C TYR A 104 6.22 -2.03 10.75
N VAL A 105 5.06 -1.89 10.12
CA VAL A 105 4.38 -2.93 9.36
C VAL A 105 4.36 -2.51 7.90
N ASN A 106 4.82 -3.38 7.01
CA ASN A 106 4.75 -3.13 5.57
C ASN A 106 3.44 -3.67 5.03
N LEU A 107 2.61 -2.78 4.51
CA LEU A 107 1.32 -3.10 3.91
C LEU A 107 1.28 -2.56 2.48
N THR A 108 0.56 -3.27 1.60
CA THR A 108 0.40 -2.89 0.20
C THR A 108 -1.05 -2.53 -0.11
N GLU A 109 -1.32 -1.98 -1.29
CA GLU A 109 -2.69 -1.93 -1.80
C GLU A 109 -3.29 -3.34 -1.89
N PRO A 110 -4.58 -3.51 -1.60
CA PRO A 110 -5.59 -2.47 -1.31
C PRO A 110 -5.68 -2.06 0.17
N PHE A 111 -4.80 -2.55 1.03
CA PHE A 111 -4.88 -2.37 2.49
C PHE A 111 -4.52 -0.94 2.94
N VAL A 112 -3.57 -0.31 2.26
CA VAL A 112 -3.20 1.09 2.44
C VAL A 112 -3.21 1.79 1.08
N ARG A 113 -3.54 3.09 1.07
CA ARG A 113 -3.67 3.87 -0.16
C ARG A 113 -2.62 4.96 -0.22
N PRO A 114 -2.05 5.26 -1.39
CA PRO A 114 -1.17 6.41 -1.58
C PRO A 114 -1.83 7.72 -1.13
N GLY A 115 -1.06 8.59 -0.48
CA GLY A 115 -1.54 9.91 -0.04
C GLY A 115 -2.37 9.90 1.25
N LYS A 116 -2.59 8.75 1.88
CA LYS A 116 -3.20 8.62 3.20
C LYS A 116 -2.14 8.29 4.24
N CYS A 117 -2.33 8.77 5.47
CA CYS A 117 -1.46 8.47 6.59
C CYS A 117 -2.09 7.39 7.47
N TYR A 118 -1.28 6.41 7.86
CA TYR A 118 -1.71 5.30 8.69
C TYR A 118 -0.78 5.11 9.88
N PHE A 119 -1.28 4.50 10.92
CA PHE A 119 -0.49 3.93 12.01
C PHE A 119 -1.14 2.61 12.45
N ALA A 120 -0.39 1.79 13.16
CA ALA A 120 -0.88 0.53 13.70
C ALA A 120 -0.76 0.52 15.23
N LEU A 121 -1.68 -0.16 15.88
CA LEU A 121 -1.72 -0.38 17.32
C LEU A 121 -1.99 -1.85 17.60
N ARG A 122 -1.35 -2.40 18.65
CA ARG A 122 -1.71 -3.71 19.16
C ARG A 122 -2.94 -3.57 20.06
N VAL A 123 -4.00 -4.28 19.71
CA VAL A 123 -5.23 -4.33 20.50
C VAL A 123 -4.94 -4.98 21.85
N ARG A 124 -5.46 -4.38 22.91
CA ARG A 124 -5.41 -4.92 24.27
C ARG A 124 -6.82 -5.00 24.84
N GLY A 125 -7.15 -6.16 25.40
CA GLY A 125 -8.44 -6.41 26.02
C GLY A 125 -9.53 -6.89 25.06
N GLN A 126 -10.74 -7.01 25.59
CA GLN A 126 -11.84 -7.72 24.94
C GLN A 126 -13.05 -6.83 24.63
N SER A 127 -12.91 -5.52 24.73
CA SER A 127 -14.04 -4.58 24.60
C SER A 127 -14.68 -4.55 23.21
N MET A 128 -14.04 -5.14 22.17
CA MET A 128 -14.48 -5.09 20.77
C MET A 128 -14.65 -6.49 20.15
N ILE A 129 -14.80 -7.55 20.96
CA ILE A 129 -14.85 -8.94 20.51
C ILE A 129 -16.01 -9.22 19.56
N ASN A 130 -17.18 -8.63 19.78
CA ASN A 130 -18.35 -8.82 18.92
C ASN A 130 -18.23 -8.08 17.57
N ALA A 131 -17.25 -7.19 17.42
CA ALA A 131 -16.82 -6.64 16.13
C ALA A 131 -15.74 -7.51 15.46
N GLY A 132 -15.39 -8.68 16.03
CA GLY A 132 -14.36 -9.57 15.53
C GLY A 132 -12.93 -9.13 15.84
N ILE A 133 -12.76 -8.13 16.72
CA ILE A 133 -11.45 -7.58 17.12
C ILE A 133 -11.07 -8.21 18.47
N LEU A 134 -9.97 -8.95 18.47
CA LEU A 134 -9.52 -9.72 19.63
C LEU A 134 -8.25 -9.11 20.26
N ASP A 135 -8.00 -9.51 21.48
CA ASP A 135 -6.74 -9.20 22.15
C ASP A 135 -5.54 -9.72 21.35
N GLY A 136 -4.51 -8.90 21.19
CA GLY A 136 -3.32 -9.20 20.40
C GLY A 136 -3.42 -8.86 18.91
N ASP A 137 -4.61 -8.57 18.36
CA ASP A 137 -4.75 -8.13 16.98
C ASP A 137 -3.94 -6.86 16.69
N LEU A 138 -3.55 -6.69 15.43
CA LEU A 138 -2.97 -5.46 14.94
C LEU A 138 -4.05 -4.62 14.26
N ALA A 139 -4.44 -3.52 14.88
CA ALA A 139 -5.36 -2.54 14.32
C ALA A 139 -4.59 -1.53 13.46
N VAL A 140 -4.82 -1.50 12.16
CA VAL A 140 -4.31 -0.49 11.24
C VAL A 140 -5.35 0.61 11.09
N VAL A 141 -4.95 1.83 11.34
CA VAL A 141 -5.80 2.99 11.53
C VAL A 141 -5.41 4.08 10.54
N GLU A 142 -6.36 4.56 9.75
CA GLU A 142 -6.19 5.75 8.92
C GLU A 142 -6.30 6.99 9.82
N GLN A 143 -5.32 7.89 9.78
CA GLN A 143 -5.35 9.12 10.56
C GLN A 143 -6.55 9.99 10.17
N ALA A 144 -7.32 10.38 11.15
CA ALA A 144 -8.46 11.27 11.00
C ALA A 144 -8.75 12.01 12.30
N SER A 145 -9.23 13.24 12.21
CA SER A 145 -9.65 14.03 13.36
C SER A 145 -11.17 14.05 13.53
N THR A 146 -11.92 13.47 12.60
CA THR A 146 -13.39 13.38 12.59
C THR A 146 -13.84 11.99 12.21
N ALA A 147 -15.03 11.60 12.65
CA ALA A 147 -15.64 10.33 12.29
C ALA A 147 -17.16 10.51 12.10
N VAL A 148 -17.80 9.54 11.45
CA VAL A 148 -19.25 9.44 11.33
C VAL A 148 -19.77 8.29 12.19
N ASP A 149 -21.06 8.36 12.53
CA ASP A 149 -21.73 7.37 13.37
C ASP A 149 -21.54 5.95 12.84
N GLY A 150 -21.24 5.05 13.75
CA GLY A 150 -21.03 3.64 13.46
C GLY A 150 -19.58 3.26 13.09
N GLN A 151 -18.69 4.20 12.83
CA GLN A 151 -17.29 3.90 12.57
C GLN A 151 -16.58 3.44 13.85
N ILE A 152 -15.66 2.51 13.70
CA ILE A 152 -14.73 2.13 14.77
C ILE A 152 -13.55 3.08 14.71
N ILE A 153 -13.28 3.77 15.81
CA ILE A 153 -12.26 4.79 15.90
C ILE A 153 -11.24 4.48 16.98
N VAL A 154 -10.07 5.05 16.81
CA VAL A 154 -9.10 5.23 17.89
C VAL A 154 -9.26 6.65 18.43
N ALA A 155 -9.48 6.75 19.71
CA ALA A 155 -9.64 8.02 20.42
C ALA A 155 -8.75 8.08 21.66
N VAL A 156 -8.43 9.32 22.07
CA VAL A 156 -7.75 9.61 23.33
C VAL A 156 -8.76 10.25 24.27
N ILE A 157 -8.90 9.65 25.46
CA ILE A 157 -9.73 10.13 26.58
C ILE A 157 -8.87 10.03 27.84
N ASP A 158 -8.80 11.10 28.61
CA ASP A 158 -8.02 11.16 29.85
C ASP A 158 -6.61 10.56 29.68
N ASP A 159 -5.95 10.97 28.58
CA ASP A 159 -4.61 10.50 28.18
C ASP A 159 -4.49 9.00 27.86
N ALA A 160 -5.58 8.28 27.82
CA ALA A 160 -5.63 6.87 27.45
C ALA A 160 -6.16 6.68 26.02
N ILE A 161 -5.52 5.76 25.28
CA ILE A 161 -5.99 5.36 23.95
C ILE A 161 -7.05 4.27 24.09
N THR A 162 -8.14 4.43 23.34
CA THR A 162 -9.21 3.44 23.28
C THR A 162 -9.69 3.20 21.85
N LEU A 163 -10.08 1.97 21.55
CA LEU A 163 -10.74 1.56 20.30
C LEU A 163 -12.19 1.27 20.60
N LYS A 164 -13.12 2.03 19.99
CA LYS A 164 -14.57 1.92 20.23
C LYS A 164 -15.35 2.29 18.99
N ARG A 165 -16.61 1.91 18.94
CA ARG A 165 -17.53 2.41 17.92
C ARG A 165 -18.05 3.79 18.33
N TYR A 166 -17.95 4.73 17.40
CA TYR A 166 -18.30 6.14 17.58
C TYR A 166 -19.76 6.41 17.26
N TYR A 167 -20.41 7.21 18.13
CA TYR A 167 -21.71 7.81 17.87
C TYR A 167 -21.74 9.23 18.41
N LYS A 168 -22.19 10.16 17.57
CA LYS A 168 -22.41 11.55 17.97
C LYS A 168 -23.85 11.72 18.46
N GLU A 169 -24.03 12.08 19.72
CA GLU A 169 -25.31 12.43 20.29
C GLU A 169 -25.46 13.97 20.35
N ALA A 170 -26.64 14.48 20.71
CA ALA A 170 -26.94 15.92 20.65
C ALA A 170 -25.93 16.78 21.43
N GLU A 171 -25.54 16.37 22.64
CA GLU A 171 -24.68 17.14 23.54
C GLU A 171 -23.40 16.39 23.94
N ARG A 172 -23.19 15.18 23.45
CA ARG A 172 -22.05 14.34 23.85
C ARG A 172 -21.69 13.34 22.75
N VAL A 173 -20.55 12.70 22.94
CA VAL A 173 -20.13 11.55 22.15
C VAL A 173 -20.33 10.28 22.98
N ARG A 174 -20.85 9.24 22.37
CA ARG A 174 -20.90 7.89 22.92
C ARG A 174 -19.87 7.03 22.22
N LEU A 175 -18.95 6.47 22.97
CA LEU A 175 -17.99 5.47 22.54
C LEU A 175 -18.46 4.10 23.01
N GLN A 176 -19.02 3.34 22.06
CA GLN A 176 -19.70 2.07 22.32
C GLN A 176 -18.71 0.91 22.19
N PRO A 177 -18.52 0.10 23.24
CA PRO A 177 -17.83 -1.18 23.12
C PRO A 177 -18.71 -2.18 22.34
N GLU A 178 -18.08 -3.10 21.66
CA GLU A 178 -18.69 -4.25 21.01
C GLU A 178 -18.49 -5.51 21.89
N ASN A 179 -18.85 -5.38 23.15
CA ASN A 179 -18.90 -6.44 24.15
C ASN A 179 -19.84 -5.99 25.29
N PRO A 180 -20.90 -6.76 25.61
CA PRO A 180 -21.88 -6.40 26.65
C PRO A 180 -21.28 -6.31 28.05
N ASP A 181 -20.13 -6.93 28.31
CA ASP A 181 -19.46 -6.87 29.61
C ASP A 181 -18.80 -5.49 29.87
N PHE A 182 -18.77 -4.63 28.88
CA PHE A 182 -18.17 -3.30 28.96
C PHE A 182 -19.25 -2.21 28.80
N GLN A 183 -19.19 -1.20 29.64
CA GLN A 183 -20.10 -0.06 29.55
C GLN A 183 -19.66 0.94 28.48
N ALA A 184 -20.62 1.62 27.85
CA ALA A 184 -20.35 2.73 26.95
C ALA A 184 -19.72 3.90 27.70
N ILE A 185 -18.75 4.58 27.04
CA ILE A 185 -18.13 5.78 27.55
C ILE A 185 -18.84 6.98 26.95
N TYR A 186 -19.26 7.91 27.81
CA TYR A 186 -19.89 9.16 27.39
C TYR A 186 -18.97 10.32 27.73
N CYS A 187 -18.66 11.17 26.76
CA CYS A 187 -17.77 12.32 26.92
C CYS A 187 -18.27 13.50 26.07
N THR A 188 -18.00 14.72 26.51
CA THR A 188 -18.28 15.95 25.75
C THR A 188 -17.11 16.35 24.88
N ASP A 189 -15.90 15.96 25.26
CA ASP A 189 -14.68 16.19 24.50
C ASP A 189 -13.96 14.84 24.28
N VAL A 190 -13.69 14.54 23.00
CA VAL A 190 -12.99 13.34 22.56
C VAL A 190 -12.02 13.69 21.45
N ARG A 191 -10.78 13.37 21.64
CA ARG A 191 -9.77 13.52 20.59
C ARG A 191 -9.72 12.28 19.74
N ILE A 192 -10.36 12.33 18.56
CA ILE A 192 -10.25 11.28 17.54
C ILE A 192 -8.85 11.38 16.92
N VAL A 193 -8.14 10.26 16.83
CA VAL A 193 -6.81 10.17 16.22
C VAL A 193 -6.79 9.34 14.94
N GLY A 194 -7.85 8.55 14.70
CA GLY A 194 -8.02 7.85 13.44
C GLY A 194 -9.22 6.91 13.41
N ILE A 195 -9.48 6.39 12.23
CA ILE A 195 -10.56 5.44 11.92
C ILE A 195 -9.94 4.09 11.62
N LEU A 196 -10.47 3.02 12.19
CA LEU A 196 -10.03 1.66 11.91
C LEU A 196 -10.19 1.34 10.43
N SER A 197 -9.11 0.93 9.78
CA SER A 197 -9.10 0.54 8.36
C SER A 197 -9.13 -0.98 8.22
N ILE A 198 -8.23 -1.69 8.89
CA ILE A 198 -8.11 -3.15 8.83
C ILE A 198 -7.63 -3.72 10.18
N ILE A 199 -7.96 -4.99 10.38
CA ILE A 199 -7.38 -5.83 11.44
C ILE A 199 -6.50 -6.88 10.79
N VAL A 200 -5.29 -7.02 11.31
CA VAL A 200 -4.37 -8.09 10.92
C VAL A 200 -4.18 -9.04 12.10
N ARG A 201 -4.40 -10.32 11.86
CA ARG A 201 -4.21 -11.38 12.85
C ARG A 201 -3.34 -12.48 12.29
N THR A 202 -2.39 -12.94 13.06
CA THR A 202 -1.56 -14.12 12.77
C THR A 202 -1.98 -15.25 13.69
N TYR A 203 -2.00 -16.48 13.17
CA TYR A 203 -2.36 -17.69 13.89
C TYR A 203 -1.13 -18.58 14.08
#